data_e2b5f207cfe61886ce202b5f7a8f9ae6
#
_entry.id   e2b5f207cfe61886ce202b5f7a8f9ae6
#
_cell.length_a   1.000
_cell.length_b   1.000
_cell.length_c   1.000
_cell.angle_alpha   90.00
_cell.angle_beta   90.00
_cell.angle_gamma   90.00
#
_symmetry.space_group_name_H-M   'P 1'
#
loop_
_entity.id
_entity.type
_entity.pdbx_description
1 polymer ?
#
loop_
_entity_poly.entity_id
_entity_poly.type
_entity_poly.pdbx_seq_one_letter_code
_entity_poly.pdbx_strand_id
1 'polypeptide(L)'
;MKAVYLCLCMLAAFCFSAAALPADCSQVIVGSADGWNSSHVQLSLLEKGPRGWVMVKGPFPARLGKSGLVWGRGVSMPPSGGPVKKEGDLRSPAGIFELGGVYGTVPVPQKKRSMPYRRITPRDMWVDDPASPLYNQHFVLKHDPVTPWEFKQQMKLNDYAHSLKLFIRHNAASGREKPVPGAGSSIFFHIWRRDGGAPTAGCTAMSEENLRAMIAWLDPSQHPLYILLPAMEYLRLRGAWGLP
;
A
#
# COMPACT_ATOMS: atom_id res chain seq x y z
N MET A 1 -29.91 -60.78 4.73
CA MET A 1 -30.05 -59.42 4.16
C MET A 1 -28.96 -58.55 4.76
N LYS A 2 -27.92 -58.19 4.01
CA LYS A 2 -26.82 -57.31 4.49
C LYS A 2 -27.10 -55.91 3.98
N ALA A 3 -27.34 -54.97 4.87
CA ALA A 3 -27.53 -53.55 4.54
C ALA A 3 -26.17 -52.92 4.28
N VAL A 4 -25.97 -52.36 3.06
CA VAL A 4 -24.80 -51.59 2.64
C VAL A 4 -25.13 -50.14 2.95
N TYR A 5 -24.43 -49.56 3.93
CA TYR A 5 -24.49 -48.12 4.20
C TYR A 5 -23.56 -47.39 3.24
N LEU A 6 -24.16 -46.64 2.34
CA LEU A 6 -23.44 -45.73 1.43
C LEU A 6 -23.13 -44.45 2.18
N CYS A 7 -21.85 -44.26 2.56
CA CYS A 7 -21.38 -43.06 3.20
C CYS A 7 -21.16 -41.99 2.11
N LEU A 8 -22.07 -41.03 2.02
CA LEU A 8 -21.96 -39.89 1.11
C LEU A 8 -21.03 -38.82 1.73
N CYS A 9 -19.75 -38.84 1.34
CA CYS A 9 -18.85 -37.77 1.72
C CYS A 9 -19.20 -36.49 0.93
N MET A 10 -19.90 -35.54 1.57
CA MET A 10 -20.04 -34.19 1.06
C MET A 10 -18.68 -33.49 1.14
N LEU A 11 -17.99 -33.37 -0.02
CA LEU A 11 -16.90 -32.41 -0.16
C LEU A 11 -17.51 -31.01 -0.10
N ALA A 12 -17.40 -30.34 1.04
CA ALA A 12 -17.63 -28.91 1.14
C ALA A 12 -16.49 -28.20 0.36
N ALA A 13 -16.78 -27.80 -0.88
CA ALA A 13 -15.93 -26.90 -1.62
C ALA A 13 -15.94 -25.54 -0.88
N PHE A 14 -14.92 -25.28 -0.07
CA PHE A 14 -14.64 -23.94 0.41
C PHE A 14 -14.28 -23.08 -0.80
N CYS A 15 -15.26 -22.38 -1.36
CA CYS A 15 -15.01 -21.26 -2.25
C CYS A 15 -14.26 -20.18 -1.45
N PHE A 16 -12.92 -20.24 -1.48
CA PHE A 16 -12.12 -19.07 -1.15
C PHE A 16 -12.49 -18.02 -2.18
N SER A 17 -13.21 -16.99 -1.75
CA SER A 17 -13.38 -15.76 -2.55
C SER A 17 -11.99 -15.25 -2.83
N ALA A 18 -11.48 -15.55 -4.02
CA ALA A 18 -10.22 -14.98 -4.48
C ALA A 18 -10.40 -13.45 -4.51
N ALA A 19 -9.45 -12.73 -3.98
CA ALA A 19 -9.45 -11.28 -4.00
C ALA A 19 -9.25 -10.78 -5.42
N ALA A 20 -10.31 -10.73 -6.19
CA ALA A 20 -10.28 -10.14 -7.51
C ALA A 20 -10.20 -8.61 -7.41
N LEU A 21 -9.53 -7.98 -8.38
CA LEU A 21 -9.60 -6.52 -8.53
C LEU A 21 -11.08 -6.11 -8.62
N PRO A 22 -11.52 -5.10 -7.85
CA PRO A 22 -12.88 -4.55 -7.98
C PRO A 22 -13.20 -4.19 -9.43
N ALA A 23 -14.41 -4.50 -9.88
CA ALA A 23 -14.82 -4.30 -11.28
C ALA A 23 -14.77 -2.83 -11.73
N ASP A 24 -14.97 -1.92 -10.79
CA ASP A 24 -14.94 -0.46 -10.94
C ASP A 24 -13.53 0.15 -10.87
N CYS A 25 -12.51 -0.66 -10.55
CA CYS A 25 -11.12 -0.21 -10.61
C CYS A 25 -10.68 -0.07 -12.08
N SER A 26 -10.21 1.11 -12.43
CA SER A 26 -9.73 1.43 -13.78
C SER A 26 -8.37 2.10 -13.83
N GLN A 27 -7.74 2.35 -12.67
CA GLN A 27 -6.32 2.75 -12.57
C GLN A 27 -5.59 1.84 -11.60
N VAL A 28 -4.42 1.32 -11.99
CA VAL A 28 -3.57 0.54 -11.09
C VAL A 28 -2.10 0.95 -11.19
N ILE A 29 -1.44 0.99 -10.04
CA ILE A 29 0.01 1.04 -9.94
C ILE A 29 0.46 -0.40 -9.73
N VAL A 30 1.26 -0.95 -10.62
CA VAL A 30 1.82 -2.31 -10.49
C VAL A 30 3.27 -2.22 -10.11
N GLY A 31 3.62 -2.79 -8.97
CA GLY A 31 4.99 -2.98 -8.50
C GLY A 31 5.39 -4.45 -8.62
N SER A 32 6.39 -4.73 -9.46
CA SER A 32 6.97 -6.06 -9.63
C SER A 32 8.39 -6.09 -9.06
N ALA A 33 8.61 -6.89 -8.02
CA ALA A 33 9.92 -7.10 -7.41
C ALA A 33 10.47 -8.48 -7.81
N ASP A 34 11.81 -8.62 -7.91
CA ASP A 34 12.43 -9.89 -8.33
C ASP A 34 12.11 -11.05 -7.37
N GLY A 35 11.88 -10.76 -6.08
CA GLY A 35 11.54 -11.77 -5.08
C GLY A 35 11.24 -11.16 -3.72
N TRP A 36 10.92 -12.01 -2.75
CA TRP A 36 10.51 -11.61 -1.40
C TRP A 36 11.58 -10.81 -0.63
N ASN A 37 12.86 -11.00 -0.94
CA ASN A 37 13.97 -10.31 -0.28
C ASN A 37 14.50 -9.10 -1.07
N SER A 38 13.87 -8.75 -2.20
CA SER A 38 14.26 -7.59 -2.99
C SER A 38 13.86 -6.28 -2.32
N SER A 39 14.80 -5.37 -2.16
CA SER A 39 14.55 -3.98 -1.78
C SER A 39 14.40 -3.06 -3.00
N HIS A 40 14.32 -3.63 -4.20
CA HIS A 40 14.09 -2.94 -5.47
C HIS A 40 12.78 -3.41 -6.09
N VAL A 41 12.14 -2.52 -6.83
CA VAL A 41 10.91 -2.79 -7.55
C VAL A 41 10.83 -1.95 -8.81
N GLN A 42 10.22 -2.49 -9.85
CA GLN A 42 9.81 -1.73 -11.04
C GLN A 42 8.33 -1.37 -10.91
N LEU A 43 8.01 -0.11 -11.06
CA LEU A 43 6.62 0.39 -11.01
C LEU A 43 6.13 0.73 -12.42
N SER A 44 4.89 0.39 -12.69
CA SER A 44 4.17 0.76 -13.91
C SER A 44 2.79 1.32 -13.56
N LEU A 45 2.35 2.33 -14.30
CA LEU A 45 1.01 2.92 -14.19
C LEU A 45 0.17 2.39 -15.34
N LEU A 46 -0.99 1.79 -15.05
CA LEU A 46 -1.87 1.21 -16.05
C LEU A 46 -3.29 1.76 -15.92
N GLU A 47 -3.95 1.96 -17.05
CA GLU A 47 -5.36 2.30 -17.16
C GLU A 47 -6.13 1.20 -17.88
N LYS A 48 -7.38 0.98 -17.44
CA LYS A 48 -8.29 0.00 -18.04
C LYS A 48 -9.00 0.65 -19.24
N GLY A 49 -8.62 0.23 -20.43
CA GLY A 49 -9.27 0.63 -21.68
C GLY A 49 -10.28 -0.41 -22.17
N PRO A 50 -10.96 -0.16 -23.29
CA PRO A 50 -11.96 -1.06 -23.88
C PRO A 50 -11.41 -2.46 -24.23
N ARG A 51 -10.10 -2.56 -24.48
CA ARG A 51 -9.42 -3.83 -24.87
C ARG A 51 -8.57 -4.39 -23.74
N GLY A 52 -8.76 -3.96 -22.50
CA GLY A 52 -7.99 -4.37 -21.34
C GLY A 52 -7.04 -3.29 -20.82
N TRP A 53 -6.09 -3.69 -19.97
CA TRP A 53 -5.15 -2.80 -19.32
C TRP A 53 -4.07 -2.29 -20.29
N VAL A 54 -3.81 -0.99 -20.24
CA VAL A 54 -2.79 -0.31 -21.06
C VAL A 54 -1.82 0.40 -20.13
N MET A 55 -0.52 0.19 -20.33
CA MET A 55 0.52 0.91 -19.60
C MET A 55 0.59 2.36 -20.11
N VAL A 56 0.42 3.32 -19.20
CA VAL A 56 0.50 4.75 -19.49
C VAL A 56 1.83 5.37 -19.10
N LYS A 57 2.54 4.76 -18.13
CA LYS A 57 3.90 5.15 -17.73
C LYS A 57 4.64 3.96 -17.08
N GLY A 58 5.93 3.87 -17.33
CA GLY A 58 6.80 2.85 -16.73
C GLY A 58 7.40 1.88 -17.76
N PRO A 59 8.09 0.83 -17.31
CA PRO A 59 8.48 0.65 -15.92
C PRO A 59 9.51 1.70 -15.46
N PHE A 60 9.46 2.09 -14.19
CA PHE A 60 10.45 2.96 -13.58
C PHE A 60 10.88 2.42 -12.20
N PRO A 61 12.15 2.66 -11.78
CA PRO A 61 12.69 2.09 -10.57
C PRO A 61 12.12 2.73 -9.31
N ALA A 62 11.94 1.90 -8.27
CA ALA A 62 11.61 2.35 -6.92
C ALA A 62 12.30 1.48 -5.86
N ARG A 63 12.27 1.93 -4.61
CA ARG A 63 12.89 1.28 -3.46
C ARG A 63 11.82 0.80 -2.50
N LEU A 64 12.05 -0.37 -1.93
CA LEU A 64 11.22 -1.01 -0.92
C LEU A 64 11.93 -1.09 0.43
N GLY A 65 11.31 -1.75 1.38
CA GLY A 65 11.87 -2.06 2.68
C GLY A 65 13.22 -2.77 2.59
N LYS A 66 14.15 -2.43 3.48
CA LYS A 66 15.51 -2.98 3.54
C LYS A 66 15.53 -4.52 3.52
N SER A 67 14.56 -5.14 4.17
CA SER A 67 14.41 -6.61 4.27
C SER A 67 13.50 -7.21 3.18
N GLY A 68 13.11 -6.44 2.15
CA GLY A 68 12.27 -6.90 1.06
C GLY A 68 10.76 -6.78 1.36
N LEU A 69 10.00 -7.80 0.99
CA LEU A 69 8.54 -7.84 1.08
C LEU A 69 8.04 -8.88 2.09
N VAL A 70 6.79 -8.73 2.48
CA VAL A 70 6.03 -9.69 3.29
C VAL A 70 4.54 -9.44 3.02
N TRP A 71 3.66 -10.42 3.22
CA TRP A 71 2.23 -10.22 3.00
C TRP A 71 1.66 -9.10 3.87
N GLY A 72 0.95 -8.17 3.23
CA GLY A 72 0.28 -7.04 3.87
C GLY A 72 -1.21 -7.28 4.10
N ARG A 73 -1.87 -6.32 4.74
CA ARG A 73 -3.33 -6.25 4.96
C ARG A 73 -3.89 -5.14 4.06
N GLY A 74 -4.51 -5.50 2.97
CA GLY A 74 -5.06 -4.59 1.96
C GLY A 74 -6.50 -4.96 1.59
N VAL A 75 -6.85 -4.78 0.31
CA VAL A 75 -8.17 -5.12 -0.25
C VAL A 75 -8.50 -6.60 -0.05
N SER A 76 -7.49 -7.43 -0.04
CA SER A 76 -7.63 -8.88 0.17
C SER A 76 -6.76 -9.35 1.32
N MET A 77 -7.21 -10.40 1.98
CA MET A 77 -6.39 -11.10 2.96
C MET A 77 -5.23 -11.80 2.25
N PRO A 78 -4.05 -11.91 2.89
CA PRO A 78 -2.95 -12.70 2.37
C PRO A 78 -3.37 -14.14 2.09
N PRO A 79 -2.81 -14.80 1.08
CA PRO A 79 -2.95 -16.25 0.94
C PRO A 79 -2.52 -16.95 2.24
N SER A 80 -3.22 -18.02 2.61
CA SER A 80 -2.95 -18.76 3.84
C SER A 80 -1.50 -19.28 3.90
N GLY A 81 -0.88 -19.20 5.08
CA GLY A 81 0.39 -19.86 5.40
C GLY A 81 1.68 -19.06 5.14
N GLY A 82 1.61 -17.84 4.64
CA GLY A 82 2.79 -16.97 4.48
C GLY A 82 3.04 -16.04 5.69
N PRO A 83 4.27 -15.56 5.89
CA PRO A 83 4.56 -14.55 6.89
C PRO A 83 3.84 -13.24 6.57
N VAL A 84 3.27 -12.58 7.59
CA VAL A 84 2.54 -11.32 7.46
C VAL A 84 3.32 -10.16 8.05
N LYS A 85 3.03 -8.96 7.56
CA LYS A 85 3.65 -7.70 7.99
C LYS A 85 3.53 -7.50 9.50
N LYS A 86 4.66 -7.09 10.10
CA LYS A 86 4.77 -6.68 11.50
C LYS A 86 5.37 -5.29 11.61
N GLU A 87 5.05 -4.58 12.67
CA GLU A 87 5.68 -3.29 12.96
C GLU A 87 7.21 -3.47 13.11
N GLY A 88 8.00 -2.58 12.49
CA GLY A 88 9.46 -2.60 12.61
C GLY A 88 10.20 -3.71 11.84
N ASP A 89 9.54 -4.55 11.03
CA ASP A 89 10.16 -5.66 10.30
C ASP A 89 11.03 -5.24 9.10
N LEU A 90 11.04 -3.96 8.76
CA LEU A 90 11.76 -3.36 7.63
C LEU A 90 11.34 -3.94 6.26
N ARG A 91 10.13 -4.49 6.14
CA ARG A 91 9.58 -5.07 4.92
C ARG A 91 8.42 -4.24 4.36
N SER A 92 8.35 -4.14 3.06
CA SER A 92 7.19 -3.55 2.39
C SER A 92 6.03 -4.55 2.34
N PRO A 93 4.77 -4.10 2.55
CA PRO A 93 3.62 -4.99 2.43
C PRO A 93 3.36 -5.36 0.98
N ALA A 94 3.29 -6.66 0.68
CA ALA A 94 2.85 -7.22 -0.59
C ALA A 94 1.33 -7.44 -0.59
N GLY A 95 0.67 -7.25 -1.73
CA GLY A 95 -0.77 -7.41 -1.88
C GLY A 95 -1.40 -6.35 -2.79
N ILE A 96 -2.70 -6.12 -2.61
CA ILE A 96 -3.48 -5.09 -3.31
C ILE A 96 -3.96 -4.08 -2.27
N PHE A 97 -3.70 -2.80 -2.49
CA PHE A 97 -4.01 -1.73 -1.55
C PHE A 97 -4.75 -0.59 -2.23
N GLU A 98 -5.76 -0.07 -1.56
CA GLU A 98 -6.31 1.24 -1.88
C GLU A 98 -5.28 2.34 -1.62
N LEU A 99 -5.51 3.51 -2.21
CA LEU A 99 -4.71 4.71 -1.98
C LEU A 99 -5.50 5.70 -1.13
N GLY A 100 -4.78 6.35 -0.22
CA GLY A 100 -5.34 7.39 0.65
C GLY A 100 -4.97 8.80 0.18
N GLY A 101 -4.94 9.74 1.13
CA GLY A 101 -4.59 11.13 0.85
C GLY A 101 -3.12 11.34 0.51
N VAL A 102 -2.86 12.45 -0.15
CA VAL A 102 -1.54 13.02 -0.38
C VAL A 102 -1.21 13.99 0.76
N TYR A 103 -0.01 13.87 1.30
CA TYR A 103 0.48 14.70 2.41
C TYR A 103 1.83 15.32 2.03
N GLY A 104 2.05 16.58 2.36
CA GLY A 104 3.35 17.18 2.07
C GLY A 104 3.55 18.57 2.63
N THR A 105 4.81 19.02 2.62
CA THR A 105 5.20 20.41 2.91
C THR A 105 5.32 21.24 1.64
N VAL A 106 5.41 20.58 0.47
CA VAL A 106 5.51 21.20 -0.85
C VAL A 106 4.15 21.19 -1.57
N PRO A 107 3.80 22.20 -2.34
CA PRO A 107 2.53 22.25 -3.04
C PRO A 107 2.43 21.17 -4.13
N VAL A 108 1.21 20.69 -4.32
CA VAL A 108 0.84 19.81 -5.44
C VAL A 108 -0.30 20.47 -6.19
N PRO A 109 -0.23 20.58 -7.52
CA PRO A 109 -1.34 21.10 -8.32
C PRO A 109 -2.62 20.30 -8.07
N GLN A 110 -3.70 21.01 -7.71
CA GLN A 110 -5.00 20.40 -7.49
C GLN A 110 -5.90 20.60 -8.72
N LYS A 111 -6.45 19.51 -9.24
CA LYS A 111 -7.45 19.49 -10.30
C LYS A 111 -8.78 19.00 -9.70
N LYS A 112 -9.89 19.13 -10.42
CA LYS A 112 -11.22 18.70 -9.96
C LYS A 112 -11.29 17.24 -9.47
N ARG A 113 -10.41 16.38 -10.03
CA ARG A 113 -10.33 14.94 -9.72
C ARG A 113 -8.95 14.51 -9.20
N SER A 114 -8.28 15.38 -8.45
CA SER A 114 -7.01 15.01 -7.81
C SER A 114 -7.25 14.25 -6.51
N MET A 115 -6.29 13.41 -6.13
CA MET A 115 -6.25 12.83 -4.79
C MET A 115 -6.28 13.95 -3.74
N PRO A 116 -7.01 13.77 -2.63
CA PRO A 116 -7.08 14.77 -1.57
C PRO A 116 -5.68 15.11 -1.06
N TYR A 117 -5.31 16.40 -1.08
CA TYR A 117 -4.02 16.89 -0.60
C TYR A 117 -4.18 17.61 0.74
N ARG A 118 -3.31 17.27 1.69
CA ARG A 118 -3.15 17.98 2.94
C ARG A 118 -1.72 18.53 3.09
N ARG A 119 -1.60 19.85 3.25
CA ARG A 119 -0.34 20.47 3.69
C ARG A 119 -0.12 20.13 5.16
N ILE A 120 0.99 19.42 5.44
CA ILE A 120 1.33 19.01 6.81
C ILE A 120 2.02 20.14 7.56
N THR A 121 1.71 20.20 8.84
CA THR A 121 2.27 21.15 9.84
C THR A 121 2.98 20.34 10.94
N PRO A 122 3.67 20.98 11.90
CA PRO A 122 4.20 20.27 13.06
C PRO A 122 3.14 19.56 13.92
N ARG A 123 1.86 19.91 13.79
CA ARG A 123 0.74 19.32 14.54
C ARG A 123 0.13 18.07 13.87
N ASP A 124 0.53 17.76 12.64
CA ASP A 124 0.05 16.58 11.93
C ASP A 124 0.79 15.33 12.40
N MET A 125 0.03 14.38 12.97
CA MET A 125 0.52 13.14 13.54
C MET A 125 0.09 11.94 12.69
N TRP A 126 0.96 10.92 12.59
CA TRP A 126 0.60 9.59 12.13
C TRP A 126 1.10 8.58 13.13
N VAL A 127 0.19 7.88 13.81
CA VAL A 127 0.55 7.08 14.98
C VAL A 127 1.12 5.72 14.60
N ASP A 128 2.36 5.44 14.97
CA ASP A 128 3.04 4.15 14.82
C ASP A 128 3.11 3.34 16.13
N ASP A 129 2.53 3.86 17.22
CA ASP A 129 2.51 3.20 18.53
C ASP A 129 1.37 2.19 18.61
N PRO A 130 1.66 0.85 18.68
CA PRO A 130 0.62 -0.18 18.75
C PRO A 130 -0.25 -0.13 20.00
N ALA A 131 0.20 0.54 21.08
CA ALA A 131 -0.59 0.72 22.30
C ALA A 131 -1.63 1.84 22.17
N SER A 132 -1.51 2.69 21.16
CA SER A 132 -2.42 3.80 20.96
C SER A 132 -3.73 3.37 20.29
N PRO A 133 -4.91 3.85 20.73
CA PRO A 133 -6.17 3.64 20.05
C PRO A 133 -6.24 4.31 18.66
N LEU A 134 -5.29 5.21 18.37
CA LEU A 134 -5.13 5.90 17.08
C LEU A 134 -4.07 5.24 16.19
N TYR A 135 -3.62 4.02 16.51
CA TYR A 135 -2.62 3.31 15.71
C TYR A 135 -2.95 3.32 14.22
N ASN A 136 -1.94 3.61 13.40
CA ASN A 136 -2.02 3.75 11.95
C ASN A 136 -3.09 4.74 11.45
N GLN A 137 -3.31 5.82 12.20
CA GLN A 137 -4.26 6.87 11.84
C GLN A 137 -3.59 8.24 11.88
N HIS A 138 -4.09 9.12 11.02
CA HIS A 138 -3.75 10.54 11.03
C HIS A 138 -4.65 11.31 11.98
N PHE A 139 -4.07 12.22 12.75
CA PHE A 139 -4.83 13.24 13.47
C PHE A 139 -4.01 14.53 13.60
N VAL A 140 -4.66 15.61 14.03
CA VAL A 140 -4.03 16.92 14.21
C VAL A 140 -4.11 17.32 15.67
N LEU A 141 -2.95 17.58 16.29
CA LEU A 141 -2.87 18.13 17.64
C LEU A 141 -3.53 19.51 17.70
N LYS A 142 -4.18 19.80 18.82
CA LYS A 142 -4.75 21.14 19.10
C LYS A 142 -3.70 22.15 19.59
N HIS A 143 -2.50 21.69 19.91
CA HIS A 143 -1.34 22.46 20.36
C HIS A 143 -0.08 22.03 19.61
N ASP A 144 1.02 22.74 19.76
CA ASP A 144 2.30 22.29 19.24
C ASP A 144 2.82 21.10 20.05
N PRO A 145 3.54 20.15 19.43
CA PRO A 145 4.09 19.00 20.14
C PRO A 145 4.97 19.39 21.32
N VAL A 146 4.76 18.75 22.47
CA VAL A 146 5.50 19.03 23.71
C VAL A 146 6.07 17.76 24.36
N THR A 147 5.53 16.59 24.04
CA THR A 147 6.00 15.32 24.62
C THR A 147 6.90 14.55 23.65
N PRO A 148 7.84 13.71 24.16
CA PRO A 148 8.63 12.82 23.30
C PRO A 148 7.78 11.92 22.39
N TRP A 149 6.63 11.47 22.89
CA TRP A 149 5.70 10.65 22.10
C TRP A 149 5.13 11.45 20.93
N GLU A 150 4.66 12.68 21.13
CA GLU A 150 4.13 13.55 20.10
C GLU A 150 5.19 13.86 19.02
N PHE A 151 6.42 14.19 19.43
CA PHE A 151 7.52 14.41 18.49
C PHE A 151 7.81 13.17 17.64
N LYS A 152 7.72 11.97 18.22
CA LYS A 152 7.92 10.72 17.49
C LYS A 152 6.83 10.47 16.45
N GLN A 153 5.58 10.86 16.74
CA GLN A 153 4.44 10.63 15.84
C GLN A 153 4.28 11.69 14.74
N GLN A 154 5.14 12.71 14.71
CA GLN A 154 5.03 13.77 13.71
C GLN A 154 5.20 13.29 12.27
N MET A 155 4.29 13.73 11.39
CA MET A 155 4.43 13.51 9.95
C MET A 155 5.44 14.43 9.30
N LYS A 156 5.66 15.63 9.87
CA LYS A 156 6.61 16.62 9.37
C LYS A 156 8.02 16.28 9.84
N LEU A 157 8.73 15.54 9.00
CA LEU A 157 10.15 15.24 9.24
C LEU A 157 11.04 16.31 8.62
N ASN A 158 12.23 16.50 9.22
CA ASN A 158 13.25 17.44 8.70
C ASN A 158 14.10 16.78 7.61
N ASP A 159 13.44 16.09 6.66
CA ASP A 159 14.11 15.55 5.49
C ASP A 159 13.27 15.78 4.22
N TYR A 160 13.95 15.91 3.08
CA TYR A 160 13.31 16.15 1.80
C TYR A 160 12.52 14.93 1.32
N ALA A 161 12.93 13.72 1.67
CA ALA A 161 12.27 12.49 1.23
C ALA A 161 10.80 12.42 1.67
N HIS A 162 10.46 13.03 2.80
CA HIS A 162 9.09 13.07 3.31
C HIS A 162 8.35 14.38 3.03
N SER A 163 8.91 15.25 2.18
CA SER A 163 8.25 16.51 1.77
C SER A 163 7.00 16.30 0.92
N LEU A 164 6.85 15.11 0.31
CA LEU A 164 5.68 14.67 -0.45
C LEU A 164 5.45 13.17 -0.22
N LYS A 165 4.24 12.80 0.20
CA LYS A 165 3.83 11.42 0.51
C LYS A 165 2.43 11.13 0.00
N LEU A 166 2.19 9.90 -0.49
CA LEU A 166 0.87 9.37 -0.80
C LEU A 166 0.63 8.12 0.06
N PHE A 167 -0.46 8.09 0.83
CA PHE A 167 -0.75 6.99 1.74
C PHE A 167 -1.14 5.72 0.98
N ILE A 168 -0.48 4.62 1.30
CA ILE A 168 -0.86 3.25 0.89
C ILE A 168 -1.68 2.67 2.03
N ARG A 169 -2.95 2.34 1.78
CA ARG A 169 -3.92 1.89 2.80
C ARG A 169 -3.64 0.45 3.27
N HIS A 170 -2.39 0.19 3.61
CA HIS A 170 -2.01 -1.04 4.31
C HIS A 170 -2.46 -0.96 5.76
N ASN A 171 -3.14 -2.01 6.26
CA ASN A 171 -3.62 -2.08 7.64
C ASN A 171 -4.39 -0.81 8.07
N ALA A 172 -5.12 -0.21 7.17
CA ALA A 172 -5.88 1.01 7.40
C ALA A 172 -7.30 0.72 7.90
N ALA A 173 -7.88 1.67 8.61
CA ALA A 173 -9.30 1.61 8.97
C ALA A 173 -10.16 1.55 7.69
N SER A 174 -11.16 0.67 7.67
CA SER A 174 -12.13 0.52 6.57
C SER A 174 -13.52 0.23 7.16
N GLY A 175 -14.48 1.11 6.92
CA GLY A 175 -15.80 0.98 7.52
C GLY A 175 -15.72 0.92 9.06
N ARG A 176 -16.11 -0.22 9.65
CA ARG A 176 -16.06 -0.48 11.11
C ARG A 176 -14.76 -1.16 11.55
N GLU A 177 -13.94 -1.60 10.61
CA GLU A 177 -12.67 -2.28 10.92
C GLU A 177 -11.62 -1.25 11.32
N LYS A 178 -10.94 -1.53 12.44
CA LYS A 178 -9.81 -0.74 12.92
C LYS A 178 -8.50 -1.35 12.43
N PRO A 179 -7.42 -0.54 12.35
CA PRO A 179 -6.09 -1.08 12.14
C PRO A 179 -5.75 -2.11 13.20
N VAL A 180 -5.10 -3.20 12.80
CA VAL A 180 -4.63 -4.24 13.74
C VAL A 180 -3.32 -3.76 14.36
N PRO A 181 -3.26 -3.57 15.69
CA PRO A 181 -2.05 -3.13 16.37
C PRO A 181 -0.85 -4.06 16.07
N GLY A 182 0.30 -3.47 15.79
CA GLY A 182 1.52 -4.21 15.48
C GLY A 182 1.59 -4.86 14.09
N ALA A 183 0.56 -4.74 13.25
CA ALA A 183 0.56 -5.30 11.89
C ALA A 183 1.16 -4.37 10.83
N GLY A 184 1.92 -3.37 11.24
CA GLY A 184 2.56 -2.37 10.38
C GLY A 184 1.72 -1.11 10.19
N SER A 185 2.40 0.04 10.23
CA SER A 185 1.81 1.37 10.12
C SER A 185 2.63 2.28 9.22
N SER A 186 2.12 3.46 8.92
CA SER A 186 2.84 4.55 8.25
C SER A 186 3.46 4.15 6.90
N ILE A 187 2.74 3.39 6.08
CA ILE A 187 3.20 2.94 4.76
C ILE A 187 2.77 3.95 3.69
N PHE A 188 3.75 4.54 3.02
CA PHE A 188 3.56 5.60 2.02
C PHE A 188 4.38 5.36 0.75
N PHE A 189 3.93 5.94 -0.36
CA PHE A 189 4.85 6.38 -1.39
C PHE A 189 5.51 7.68 -0.96
N HIS A 190 6.82 7.83 -1.17
CA HIS A 190 7.55 9.07 -0.89
C HIS A 190 8.78 9.23 -1.82
N ILE A 191 9.44 10.38 -1.75
CA ILE A 191 10.66 10.64 -2.52
C ILE A 191 11.78 9.77 -1.94
N TRP A 192 12.59 9.14 -2.79
CA TRP A 192 13.72 8.32 -2.35
C TRP A 192 14.86 9.17 -1.76
N ARG A 193 15.75 8.50 -1.03
CA ARG A 193 16.99 9.09 -0.54
C ARG A 193 18.16 8.67 -1.40
N ARG A 194 19.20 9.51 -1.50
CA ARG A 194 20.45 9.21 -2.21
C ARG A 194 20.19 8.71 -3.64
N ASP A 195 19.29 9.35 -4.37
CA ASP A 195 18.91 9.01 -5.75
C ASP A 195 18.59 7.51 -5.94
N GLY A 196 17.87 6.94 -4.97
CA GLY A 196 17.50 5.52 -4.97
C GLY A 196 18.58 4.59 -4.38
N GLY A 197 19.71 5.11 -3.87
CA GLY A 197 20.77 4.31 -3.25
C GLY A 197 20.44 3.78 -1.84
N ALA A 198 19.30 4.19 -1.23
CA ALA A 198 18.90 3.76 0.10
C ALA A 198 17.53 3.05 0.10
N PRO A 199 17.41 1.88 0.76
CA PRO A 199 16.12 1.24 0.98
C PRO A 199 15.30 1.99 2.02
N THR A 200 14.03 1.60 2.19
CA THR A 200 13.10 2.16 3.17
C THR A 200 12.95 1.26 4.41
N ALA A 201 12.12 1.69 5.35
CA ALA A 201 11.69 0.85 6.49
C ALA A 201 10.40 0.04 6.18
N GLY A 202 9.85 0.16 4.96
CA GLY A 202 8.62 -0.51 4.54
C GLY A 202 7.82 0.26 3.49
N CYS A 203 8.07 1.55 3.35
CA CYS A 203 7.47 2.41 2.32
C CYS A 203 7.95 2.02 0.91
N THR A 204 7.30 2.58 -0.11
CA THR A 204 7.77 2.54 -1.51
C THR A 204 8.29 3.92 -1.89
N ALA A 205 9.58 4.04 -2.21
CA ALA A 205 10.21 5.32 -2.53
C ALA A 205 10.69 5.37 -3.98
N MET A 206 10.53 6.53 -4.64
CA MET A 206 10.91 6.76 -6.03
C MET A 206 11.43 8.18 -6.26
N SER A 207 11.89 8.50 -7.47
CA SER A 207 12.26 9.87 -7.80
C SER A 207 11.07 10.83 -7.60
N GLU A 208 11.37 12.08 -7.23
CA GLU A 208 10.33 13.11 -7.08
C GLU A 208 9.52 13.28 -8.37
N GLU A 209 10.19 13.26 -9.53
CA GLU A 209 9.54 13.36 -10.83
C GLU A 209 8.48 12.27 -11.02
N ASN A 210 8.83 11.00 -10.74
CA ASN A 210 7.91 9.89 -10.88
C ASN A 210 6.77 9.94 -9.85
N LEU A 211 7.06 10.32 -8.60
CA LEU A 211 6.04 10.49 -7.56
C LEU A 211 5.04 11.59 -7.93
N ARG A 212 5.52 12.75 -8.39
CA ARG A 212 4.66 13.86 -8.84
C ARG A 212 3.83 13.47 -10.06
N ALA A 213 4.43 12.82 -11.06
CA ALA A 213 3.72 12.34 -12.23
C ALA A 213 2.63 11.33 -11.86
N MET A 214 2.92 10.38 -10.97
CA MET A 214 1.97 9.41 -10.46
C MET A 214 0.81 10.11 -9.72
N ILE A 215 1.08 11.02 -8.79
CA ILE A 215 0.05 11.77 -8.05
C ILE A 215 -0.82 12.59 -9.00
N ALA A 216 -0.23 13.23 -10.02
CA ALA A 216 -0.96 14.03 -11.00
C ALA A 216 -1.84 13.18 -11.95
N TRP A 217 -1.46 11.93 -12.17
CA TRP A 217 -2.22 10.97 -12.99
C TRP A 217 -3.39 10.36 -12.23
N LEU A 218 -3.28 10.12 -10.93
CA LEU A 218 -4.31 9.47 -10.12
C LEU A 218 -5.62 10.27 -10.10
N ASP A 219 -6.72 9.57 -10.35
CA ASP A 219 -8.09 10.06 -10.27
C ASP A 219 -8.89 9.18 -9.28
N PRO A 220 -9.33 9.70 -8.12
CA PRO A 220 -10.12 8.93 -7.15
C PRO A 220 -11.37 8.28 -7.73
N SER A 221 -11.99 8.90 -8.76
CA SER A 221 -13.20 8.36 -9.40
C SER A 221 -12.93 7.11 -10.25
N GLN A 222 -11.65 6.78 -10.49
CA GLN A 222 -11.19 5.58 -11.17
C GLN A 222 -10.86 4.43 -10.21
N HIS A 223 -11.13 4.61 -8.91
CA HIS A 223 -10.85 3.64 -7.84
C HIS A 223 -9.42 3.06 -7.90
N PRO A 224 -8.38 3.95 -7.87
CA PRO A 224 -7.01 3.53 -8.09
C PRO A 224 -6.51 2.59 -7.01
N LEU A 225 -5.79 1.53 -7.42
CA LEU A 225 -5.18 0.55 -6.53
C LEU A 225 -3.67 0.44 -6.73
N TYR A 226 -2.96 0.04 -5.68
CA TYR A 226 -1.57 -0.36 -5.73
C TYR A 226 -1.45 -1.87 -5.57
N ILE A 227 -0.83 -2.53 -6.55
CA ILE A 227 -0.50 -3.96 -6.54
C ILE A 227 1.00 -4.05 -6.34
N LEU A 228 1.46 -4.65 -5.25
CA LEU A 228 2.88 -4.91 -5.01
C LEU A 228 3.09 -6.40 -4.75
N LEU A 229 3.80 -7.07 -5.64
CA LEU A 229 4.07 -8.50 -5.55
C LEU A 229 5.47 -8.84 -6.05
N PRO A 230 6.10 -9.90 -5.52
CA PRO A 230 7.18 -10.58 -6.23
C PRO A 230 6.70 -11.08 -7.60
N ALA A 231 7.55 -11.03 -8.63
CA ALA A 231 7.18 -11.37 -10.01
C ALA A 231 6.53 -12.76 -10.13
N MET A 232 7.07 -13.77 -9.44
CA MET A 232 6.51 -15.12 -9.45
C MET A 232 5.13 -15.19 -8.78
N GLU A 233 4.92 -14.43 -7.70
CA GLU A 233 3.61 -14.34 -7.05
C GLU A 233 2.59 -13.62 -7.93
N TYR A 234 3.03 -12.57 -8.62
CA TYR A 234 2.19 -11.86 -9.59
C TYR A 234 1.68 -12.82 -10.67
N LEU A 235 2.57 -13.61 -11.29
CA LEU A 235 2.22 -14.59 -12.30
C LEU A 235 1.26 -15.67 -11.74
N ARG A 236 1.54 -16.20 -10.55
CA ARG A 236 0.73 -17.22 -9.89
C ARG A 236 -0.69 -16.74 -9.58
N LEU A 237 -0.83 -15.49 -9.15
CA LEU A 237 -2.10 -14.90 -8.71
C LEU A 237 -2.85 -14.19 -9.83
N ARG A 238 -2.22 -13.94 -10.97
CA ARG A 238 -2.74 -13.09 -12.04
C ARG A 238 -4.16 -13.47 -12.45
N GLY A 239 -4.41 -14.74 -12.75
CA GLY A 239 -5.72 -15.23 -13.16
C GLY A 239 -6.75 -15.15 -12.03
N ALA A 240 -6.40 -15.67 -10.84
CA ALA A 240 -7.30 -15.72 -9.69
C ALA A 240 -7.67 -14.33 -9.14
N TRP A 241 -6.76 -13.37 -9.26
CA TRP A 241 -6.97 -12.00 -8.77
C TRP A 241 -7.38 -11.02 -9.88
N GLY A 242 -7.49 -11.46 -11.13
CA GLY A 242 -7.84 -10.61 -12.27
C GLY A 242 -6.83 -9.47 -12.50
N LEU A 243 -5.53 -9.72 -12.23
CA LEU A 243 -4.49 -8.70 -12.36
C LEU A 243 -4.24 -8.37 -13.84
N PRO A 244 -3.75 -7.15 -14.13
CA PRO A 244 -3.38 -6.72 -15.48
C PRO A 244 -2.47 -7.67 -16.23
#